data_0d5f5cf205e1c8085bf18e8ddd35a906
#
_entry.id   0d5f5cf205e1c8085bf18e8ddd35a906
#
_cell.length_a   1.000
_cell.length_b   1.000
_cell.length_c   1.000
_cell.angle_alpha   90.00
_cell.angle_beta   90.00
_cell.angle_gamma   90.00
#
_symmetry.space_group_name_H-M   'P 1'
#
loop_
_entity.id
_entity.type
_entity.pdbx_description
1 polymer ?
#
loop_
_entity_poly.entity_id
_entity_poly.type
_entity_poly.pdbx_seq_one_letter_code
_entity_poly.pdbx_strand_id
1 'polypeptide(L)'
;VAEIGTILGGRYRLVELLGQGGMATIFRAHDNQLNRDVAVKLLRPEYGRDPDFGSRFRQEAQNAASLNHPNIVSVHDYGQDAAGPFIVMELVEGEDLATIIRRSGALPPRQAARIVAEAARALQAAHANGIVHRDVKPGNILISRDGTVKVTDFGIARAVAEAQMTLPGTTLGSVHYFSPEQARGEQATPASDIFSLGIVLYELLTGRRPWEGDTAAAVAMARLAGPVPDPATVRAGIPPDLAAIDRRALATEPVDRWGSAANLAAALEAFLSGAAIPELGAIGGATTVGRGAAGAAAAGAGLAATARPNPGAVPYARDAYADGPPNRYAPPGRAVPPASNRRDARDSMDDDEPEGGTSPAVWAAGIIALVILAAA
;
A
#
# COMPACT_ATOMS: atom_id res chain seq x y z
N VAL A 1 -6.69 29.86 1.79
CA VAL A 1 -5.53 29.06 1.34
C VAL A 1 -4.36 29.48 2.21
N ALA A 2 -3.68 28.54 2.85
CA ALA A 2 -2.49 28.85 3.63
C ALA A 2 -1.37 29.35 2.71
N GLU A 3 -0.73 30.44 3.09
CA GLU A 3 0.35 31.08 2.34
C GLU A 3 1.68 30.94 3.11
N ILE A 4 2.80 31.13 2.41
CA ILE A 4 4.12 31.21 3.03
C ILE A 4 4.09 32.31 4.11
N GLY A 5 4.63 32.01 5.30
CA GLY A 5 4.56 32.88 6.47
C GLY A 5 3.41 32.55 7.43
N THR A 6 2.38 31.78 7.01
CA THR A 6 1.31 31.29 7.92
C THR A 6 1.92 30.45 9.04
N ILE A 7 1.44 30.64 10.27
CA ILE A 7 1.84 29.82 11.42
C ILE A 7 0.69 28.88 11.77
N LEU A 8 0.91 27.59 11.58
CA LEU A 8 -0.05 26.52 11.88
C LEU A 8 0.07 26.10 13.35
N GLY A 9 -1.06 25.95 14.03
CA GLY A 9 -1.12 25.55 15.43
C GLY A 9 -0.29 26.44 16.38
N GLY A 10 -0.05 27.71 16.02
CA GLY A 10 0.80 28.63 16.77
C GLY A 10 2.29 28.24 16.84
N ARG A 11 2.73 27.24 16.08
CA ARG A 11 4.07 26.63 16.20
C ARG A 11 4.81 26.50 14.86
N TYR A 12 4.18 26.02 13.81
CA TYR A 12 4.83 25.64 12.55
C TYR A 12 4.68 26.75 11.52
N ARG A 13 5.72 27.53 11.26
CA ARG A 13 5.72 28.61 10.26
C ARG A 13 6.05 28.06 8.88
N LEU A 14 5.13 28.18 7.94
CA LEU A 14 5.32 27.76 6.54
C LEU A 14 6.41 28.63 5.88
N VAL A 15 7.41 27.98 5.28
CA VAL A 15 8.59 28.62 4.69
C VAL A 15 8.63 28.49 3.18
N GLU A 16 8.30 27.30 2.67
CA GLU A 16 8.45 26.94 1.26
C GLU A 16 7.40 25.92 0.83
N LEU A 17 6.90 26.01 -0.39
CA LEU A 17 6.03 24.99 -1.00
C LEU A 17 6.89 23.86 -1.56
N LEU A 18 6.77 22.64 -1.01
CA LEU A 18 7.48 21.46 -1.48
C LEU A 18 6.72 20.70 -2.55
N GLY A 19 5.37 20.66 -2.47
CA GLY A 19 4.55 19.96 -3.44
C GLY A 19 3.06 20.19 -3.23
N GLN A 20 2.29 19.96 -4.31
CA GLN A 20 0.84 20.07 -4.28
C GLN A 20 0.23 18.79 -4.86
N GLY A 21 -0.46 18.05 -4.01
CA GLY A 21 -1.20 16.84 -4.38
C GLY A 21 -2.69 17.10 -4.57
N GLY A 22 -3.43 16.05 -4.94
CA GLY A 22 -4.87 16.13 -5.14
C GLY A 22 -5.62 16.62 -3.89
N MET A 23 -5.28 16.11 -2.70
CA MET A 23 -6.00 16.39 -1.45
C MET A 23 -5.23 17.24 -0.42
N ALA A 24 -3.92 17.35 -0.55
CA ALA A 24 -3.08 18.04 0.41
C ALA A 24 -1.98 18.83 -0.28
N THR A 25 -1.51 19.86 0.40
CA THR A 25 -0.35 20.66 0.01
C THR A 25 0.76 20.39 1.02
N ILE A 26 1.99 20.19 0.55
CA ILE A 26 3.15 19.88 1.38
C ILE A 26 4.05 21.13 1.41
N PHE A 27 4.36 21.57 2.61
CA PHE A 27 5.24 22.71 2.87
C PHE A 27 6.47 22.29 3.68
N ARG A 28 7.61 22.92 3.43
CA ARG A 28 8.65 23.08 4.43
C ARG A 28 8.17 24.08 5.46
N ALA A 29 8.29 23.76 6.74
CA ALA A 29 7.94 24.66 7.82
C ALA A 29 9.02 24.68 8.88
N HIS A 30 9.15 25.83 9.58
CA HIS A 30 10.03 25.98 10.73
C HIS A 30 9.24 25.74 12.03
N ASP A 31 9.65 24.76 12.83
CA ASP A 31 9.15 24.51 14.17
C ASP A 31 9.75 25.53 15.13
N ASN A 32 8.99 26.57 15.48
CA ASN A 32 9.46 27.67 16.34
C ASN A 32 9.77 27.23 17.79
N GLN A 33 9.26 26.05 18.25
CA GLN A 33 9.53 25.55 19.60
C GLN A 33 10.81 24.72 19.66
N LEU A 34 11.05 23.86 18.66
CA LEU A 34 12.21 22.97 18.63
C LEU A 34 13.35 23.48 17.74
N ASN A 35 13.17 24.67 17.10
CA ASN A 35 14.14 25.32 16.22
C ASN A 35 14.71 24.36 15.17
N ARG A 36 13.81 23.70 14.44
CA ARG A 36 14.15 22.78 13.36
C ARG A 36 13.19 22.90 12.20
N ASP A 37 13.62 22.51 11.02
CA ASP A 37 12.75 22.43 9.86
C ASP A 37 12.05 21.06 9.82
N VAL A 38 10.79 21.09 9.38
CA VAL A 38 9.89 19.92 9.25
C VAL A 38 9.13 19.99 7.94
N ALA A 39 8.59 18.87 7.48
CA ALA A 39 7.59 18.88 6.42
C ALA A 39 6.19 18.94 7.05
N VAL A 40 5.31 19.76 6.48
CA VAL A 40 3.91 19.88 6.90
C VAL A 40 3.01 19.56 5.74
N LYS A 41 2.18 18.54 5.91
CA LYS A 41 1.14 18.13 4.96
C LYS A 41 -0.18 18.72 5.43
N LEU A 42 -0.67 19.74 4.72
CA LEU A 42 -1.90 20.45 5.02
C LEU A 42 -3.03 19.97 4.13
N LEU A 43 -4.12 19.50 4.72
CA LEU A 43 -5.32 19.09 3.99
C LEU A 43 -5.94 20.31 3.28
N ARG A 44 -6.27 20.15 1.99
CA ARG A 44 -6.87 21.25 1.22
C ARG A 44 -8.27 21.57 1.74
N PRO A 45 -8.69 22.85 1.73
CA PRO A 45 -9.95 23.31 2.35
C PRO A 45 -11.21 22.61 1.81
N GLU A 46 -11.21 22.20 0.54
CA GLU A 46 -12.32 21.49 -0.09
C GLU A 46 -12.58 20.11 0.54
N TYR A 47 -11.54 19.45 1.06
CA TYR A 47 -11.63 18.17 1.78
C TYR A 47 -11.78 18.35 3.29
N GLY A 48 -11.33 19.49 3.85
CA GLY A 48 -11.42 19.78 5.28
C GLY A 48 -12.84 20.04 5.79
N ARG A 49 -13.80 20.27 4.88
CA ARG A 49 -15.22 20.47 5.21
C ARG A 49 -15.99 19.16 5.37
N ASP A 50 -15.46 18.06 4.85
CA ASP A 50 -16.05 16.74 4.99
C ASP A 50 -15.47 16.07 6.25
N PRO A 51 -16.31 15.80 7.29
CA PRO A 51 -15.87 15.20 8.56
C PRO A 51 -15.21 13.82 8.36
N ASP A 52 -15.64 13.07 7.35
CA ASP A 52 -15.08 11.75 7.05
C ASP A 52 -13.66 11.85 6.52
N PHE A 53 -13.35 12.86 5.70
CA PHE A 53 -11.98 13.10 5.26
C PHE A 53 -11.07 13.53 6.41
N GLY A 54 -11.53 14.42 7.26
CA GLY A 54 -10.78 14.85 8.45
C GLY A 54 -10.46 13.70 9.40
N SER A 55 -11.44 12.82 9.66
CA SER A 55 -11.27 11.65 10.52
C SER A 55 -10.27 10.65 9.93
N ARG A 56 -10.32 10.39 8.63
CA ARG A 56 -9.40 9.48 7.91
C ARG A 56 -7.98 10.05 7.88
N PHE A 57 -7.84 11.35 7.63
CA PHE A 57 -6.54 12.04 7.66
C PHE A 57 -5.88 11.96 9.04
N ARG A 58 -6.68 12.09 10.11
CA ARG A 58 -6.22 11.90 11.49
C ARG A 58 -5.82 10.44 11.77
N GLN A 59 -6.62 9.47 11.33
CA GLN A 59 -6.32 8.04 11.50
C GLN A 59 -5.01 7.66 10.80
N GLU A 60 -4.76 8.21 9.64
CA GLU A 60 -3.50 8.04 8.91
C GLU A 60 -2.32 8.57 9.69
N ALA A 61 -2.43 9.81 10.21
CA ALA A 61 -1.38 10.37 11.06
C ALA A 61 -1.08 9.45 12.25
N GLN A 62 -2.12 8.90 12.90
CA GLN A 62 -1.98 7.98 14.02
C GLN A 62 -1.30 6.66 13.62
N ASN A 63 -1.69 6.08 12.49
CA ASN A 63 -1.08 4.86 11.95
C ASN A 63 0.40 5.10 11.62
N ALA A 64 0.71 6.17 10.88
CA ALA A 64 2.08 6.51 10.52
C ALA A 64 2.95 6.86 11.74
N ALA A 65 2.39 7.53 12.75
CA ALA A 65 3.09 7.87 13.99
C ALA A 65 3.49 6.64 14.84
N SER A 66 2.80 5.50 14.65
CA SER A 66 3.15 4.25 15.32
C SER A 66 4.36 3.54 14.70
N LEU A 67 4.80 3.96 13.50
CA LEU A 67 5.89 3.34 12.77
C LEU A 67 7.22 4.03 13.10
N ASN A 68 8.21 3.22 13.45
CA ASN A 68 9.59 3.68 13.67
C ASN A 68 10.56 2.79 12.89
N HIS A 69 11.04 3.28 11.76
CA HIS A 69 11.97 2.55 10.90
C HIS A 69 12.83 3.52 10.08
N PRO A 70 14.12 3.27 9.85
CA PRO A 70 15.00 4.19 9.12
C PRO A 70 14.55 4.50 7.71
N ASN A 71 13.82 3.58 7.06
CA ASN A 71 13.28 3.76 5.71
C ASN A 71 11.81 4.22 5.70
N ILE A 72 11.26 4.70 6.81
CA ILE A 72 9.93 5.31 6.89
C ILE A 72 10.07 6.78 7.29
N VAL A 73 9.31 7.67 6.65
CA VAL A 73 9.21 9.08 7.06
C VAL A 73 8.49 9.16 8.41
N SER A 74 9.16 9.71 9.42
CA SER A 74 8.61 9.79 10.78
C SER A 74 7.54 10.87 10.86
N VAL A 75 6.39 10.56 11.47
CA VAL A 75 5.37 11.56 11.84
C VAL A 75 5.70 12.10 13.22
N HIS A 76 5.74 13.43 13.32
CA HIS A 76 6.12 14.13 14.55
C HIS A 76 4.93 14.71 15.31
N ASP A 77 3.88 15.13 14.59
CA ASP A 77 2.73 15.81 15.19
C ASP A 77 1.51 15.78 14.24
N TYR A 78 0.34 16.00 14.80
CA TYR A 78 -0.90 16.23 14.09
C TYR A 78 -1.62 17.42 14.72
N GLY A 79 -2.09 18.35 13.91
CA GLY A 79 -2.83 19.52 14.39
C GLY A 79 -4.01 19.87 13.50
N GLN A 80 -4.83 20.78 14.02
CA GLN A 80 -5.94 21.36 13.28
C GLN A 80 -6.07 22.83 13.70
N ASP A 81 -6.21 23.72 12.71
CA ASP A 81 -6.52 25.13 12.94
C ASP A 81 -7.46 25.68 11.86
N ALA A 82 -7.53 27.01 11.73
CA ALA A 82 -8.38 27.68 10.76
C ALA A 82 -8.05 27.35 9.30
N ALA A 83 -6.79 26.96 9.00
CA ALA A 83 -6.35 26.57 7.66
C ALA A 83 -6.74 25.11 7.32
N GLY A 84 -7.11 24.31 8.33
CA GLY A 84 -7.50 22.92 8.22
C GLY A 84 -6.64 21.95 9.03
N PRO A 85 -6.91 20.65 8.95
CA PRO A 85 -6.08 19.62 9.56
C PRO A 85 -4.71 19.52 8.87
N PHE A 86 -3.64 19.30 9.67
CA PHE A 86 -2.29 19.16 9.15
C PHE A 86 -1.51 18.06 9.89
N ILE A 87 -0.57 17.43 9.17
CA ILE A 87 0.38 16.43 9.71
C ILE A 87 1.77 17.04 9.61
N VAL A 88 2.53 16.95 10.70
CA VAL A 88 3.94 17.36 10.76
C VAL A 88 4.81 16.12 10.71
N MET A 89 5.78 16.11 9.82
CA MET A 89 6.63 14.94 9.59
C MET A 89 8.08 15.33 9.37
N GLU A 90 8.96 14.36 9.38
CA GLU A 90 10.36 14.46 9.02
C GLU A 90 10.51 15.17 7.67
N LEU A 91 11.36 16.18 7.62
CA LEU A 91 11.76 16.80 6.35
C LEU A 91 12.86 15.96 5.72
N VAL A 92 12.56 15.32 4.61
CA VAL A 92 13.55 14.58 3.82
C VAL A 92 14.14 15.53 2.77
N GLU A 93 15.40 15.90 2.95
CA GLU A 93 16.12 16.68 1.94
C GLU A 93 16.57 15.78 0.79
N GLY A 94 15.81 15.79 -0.31
CA GLY A 94 16.05 14.90 -1.44
C GLY A 94 15.00 15.07 -2.52
N GLU A 95 14.78 14.02 -3.31
CA GLU A 95 13.81 13.98 -4.40
C GLU A 95 12.95 12.74 -4.30
N ASP A 96 11.71 12.84 -4.77
CA ASP A 96 10.86 11.66 -4.98
C ASP A 96 11.34 10.84 -6.19
N LEU A 97 11.07 9.55 -6.14
CA LEU A 97 11.52 8.62 -7.17
C LEU A 97 10.87 8.88 -8.54
N ALA A 98 9.63 9.45 -8.57
CA ALA A 98 8.99 9.82 -9.82
C ALA A 98 9.73 10.97 -10.52
N THR A 99 10.26 11.93 -9.75
CA THR A 99 11.11 13.01 -10.27
C THR A 99 12.42 12.45 -10.82
N ILE A 100 13.03 11.48 -10.11
CA ILE A 100 14.26 10.83 -10.56
C ILE A 100 14.01 10.05 -11.87
N ILE A 101 12.92 9.28 -11.97
CA ILE A 101 12.56 8.53 -13.18
C ILE A 101 12.32 9.48 -14.36
N ARG A 102 11.57 10.56 -14.15
CA ARG A 102 11.33 11.57 -15.23
C ARG A 102 12.63 12.18 -15.77
N ARG A 103 13.59 12.45 -14.89
CA ARG A 103 14.87 13.05 -15.26
C ARG A 103 15.84 12.05 -15.89
N SER A 104 15.93 10.85 -15.33
CA SER A 104 17.00 9.90 -15.64
C SER A 104 16.55 8.72 -16.50
N GLY A 105 15.22 8.52 -16.64
CA GLY A 105 14.68 7.31 -17.25
C GLY A 105 14.99 6.07 -16.41
N ALA A 106 15.41 5.00 -17.06
CA ALA A 106 15.76 3.75 -16.40
C ALA A 106 17.06 3.86 -15.59
N LEU A 107 17.07 3.28 -14.40
CA LEU A 107 18.26 3.24 -13.54
C LEU A 107 19.12 2.00 -13.78
N PRO A 108 20.40 2.02 -13.32
CA PRO A 108 21.23 0.83 -13.28
C PRO A 108 20.55 -0.29 -12.45
N PRO A 109 20.55 -1.57 -12.90
CA PRO A 109 19.84 -2.67 -12.23
C PRO A 109 20.16 -2.83 -10.74
N ARG A 110 21.42 -2.70 -10.35
CA ARG A 110 21.83 -2.79 -8.94
C ARG A 110 21.31 -1.62 -8.08
N GLN A 111 21.22 -0.42 -8.67
CA GLN A 111 20.64 0.74 -7.97
C GLN A 111 19.14 0.56 -7.78
N ALA A 112 18.40 0.13 -8.80
CA ALA A 112 17.00 -0.20 -8.73
C ALA A 112 16.72 -1.26 -7.66
N ALA A 113 17.49 -2.36 -7.67
CA ALA A 113 17.37 -3.44 -6.68
C ALA A 113 17.60 -2.94 -5.24
N ARG A 114 18.61 -2.07 -5.00
CA ARG A 114 18.88 -1.49 -3.68
C ARG A 114 17.73 -0.63 -3.18
N ILE A 115 17.25 0.27 -4.03
CA ILE A 115 16.13 1.17 -3.67
C ILE A 115 14.89 0.35 -3.29
N VAL A 116 14.54 -0.64 -4.10
CA VAL A 116 13.35 -1.47 -3.86
C VAL A 116 13.53 -2.39 -2.65
N ALA A 117 14.73 -2.90 -2.37
CA ALA A 117 15.01 -3.67 -1.16
C ALA A 117 14.79 -2.83 0.11
N GLU A 118 15.27 -1.58 0.13
CA GLU A 118 15.07 -0.66 1.25
C GLU A 118 13.59 -0.29 1.43
N ALA A 119 12.86 -0.03 0.33
CA ALA A 119 11.42 0.22 0.37
C ALA A 119 10.64 -1.01 0.85
N ALA A 120 11.04 -2.22 0.45
CA ALA A 120 10.42 -3.47 0.91
C ALA A 120 10.62 -3.69 2.43
N ARG A 121 11.78 -3.31 2.99
CA ARG A 121 11.98 -3.32 4.46
C ARG A 121 11.06 -2.35 5.19
N ALA A 122 10.85 -1.15 4.64
CA ALA A 122 9.90 -0.19 5.16
C ALA A 122 8.47 -0.75 5.18
N LEU A 123 8.04 -1.33 4.06
CA LEU A 123 6.72 -1.97 3.96
C LEU A 123 6.58 -3.14 4.96
N GLN A 124 7.62 -3.98 5.10
CA GLN A 124 7.59 -5.06 6.07
C GLN A 124 7.43 -4.56 7.51
N ALA A 125 8.08 -3.47 7.88
CA ALA A 125 7.93 -2.86 9.21
C ALA A 125 6.49 -2.37 9.46
N ALA A 126 5.83 -1.81 8.43
CA ALA A 126 4.42 -1.43 8.50
C ALA A 126 3.49 -2.65 8.58
N HIS A 127 3.71 -3.66 7.75
CA HIS A 127 2.93 -4.90 7.71
C HIS A 127 2.98 -5.65 9.05
N ALA A 128 4.13 -5.67 9.72
CA ALA A 128 4.30 -6.26 11.05
C ALA A 128 3.44 -5.55 12.13
N ASN A 129 3.06 -4.29 11.91
CA ASN A 129 2.15 -3.52 12.75
C ASN A 129 0.70 -3.52 12.24
N GLY A 130 0.36 -4.39 11.29
CA GLY A 130 -0.99 -4.49 10.70
C GLY A 130 -1.36 -3.35 9.77
N ILE A 131 -0.38 -2.54 9.33
CA ILE A 131 -0.59 -1.38 8.45
C ILE A 131 -0.19 -1.75 7.02
N VAL A 132 -1.15 -1.68 6.09
CA VAL A 132 -0.96 -1.84 4.65
C VAL A 132 -0.88 -0.45 4.02
N HIS A 133 0.09 -0.21 3.14
CA HIS A 133 0.33 1.11 2.55
C HIS A 133 -0.75 1.51 1.52
N ARG A 134 -1.14 0.60 0.64
CA ARG A 134 -2.21 0.72 -0.37
C ARG A 134 -1.98 1.69 -1.53
N ASP A 135 -0.97 2.55 -1.46
CA ASP A 135 -0.61 3.53 -2.51
C ASP A 135 0.91 3.58 -2.74
N VAL A 136 1.54 2.41 -2.88
CA VAL A 136 2.97 2.32 -3.21
C VAL A 136 3.17 2.78 -4.64
N LYS A 137 3.93 3.86 -4.81
CA LYS A 137 4.26 4.46 -6.11
C LYS A 137 5.56 5.28 -6.00
N PRO A 138 6.22 5.62 -7.11
CA PRO A 138 7.46 6.40 -7.09
C PRO A 138 7.35 7.74 -6.35
N GLY A 139 6.21 8.43 -6.43
CA GLY A 139 6.01 9.70 -5.73
C GLY A 139 5.97 9.59 -4.20
N ASN A 140 5.75 8.38 -3.66
CA ASN A 140 5.72 8.11 -2.22
C ASN A 140 7.02 7.45 -1.72
N ILE A 141 8.07 7.40 -2.57
CA ILE A 141 9.41 6.90 -2.22
C ILE A 141 10.39 8.04 -2.44
N LEU A 142 10.97 8.53 -1.36
CA LEU A 142 11.92 9.64 -1.34
C LEU A 142 13.34 9.09 -1.27
N ILE A 143 14.25 9.71 -1.97
CA ILE A 143 15.70 9.45 -1.89
C ILE A 143 16.36 10.70 -1.32
N SER A 144 16.87 10.59 -0.10
CA SER A 144 17.58 11.69 0.55
C SER A 144 18.94 11.96 -0.12
N ARG A 145 19.56 13.12 0.20
CA ARG A 145 20.86 13.51 -0.36
C ARG A 145 21.99 12.53 -0.05
N ASP A 146 21.93 11.83 1.08
CA ASP A 146 22.86 10.77 1.46
C ASP A 146 22.56 9.41 0.82
N GLY A 147 21.49 9.33 0.02
CA GLY A 147 21.06 8.14 -0.68
C GLY A 147 20.16 7.19 0.13
N THR A 148 19.71 7.59 1.32
CA THR A 148 18.75 6.81 2.12
C THR A 148 17.38 6.82 1.47
N VAL A 149 16.75 5.65 1.36
CA VAL A 149 15.37 5.51 0.86
C VAL A 149 14.38 5.72 2.00
N LYS A 150 13.38 6.54 1.79
CA LYS A 150 12.31 6.80 2.76
C LYS A 150 10.94 6.65 2.10
N VAL A 151 10.09 5.80 2.65
CA VAL A 151 8.69 5.62 2.23
C VAL A 151 7.81 6.54 3.06
N THR A 152 6.89 7.26 2.39
CA THR A 152 5.96 8.22 3.01
C THR A 152 4.51 7.88 2.66
N ASP A 153 3.56 8.52 3.32
CA ASP A 153 2.12 8.47 3.01
C ASP A 153 1.46 7.09 3.23
N PHE A 154 1.74 6.46 4.39
CA PHE A 154 1.12 5.21 4.80
C PHE A 154 -0.37 5.39 5.11
N GLY A 155 -1.26 4.75 4.32
CA GLY A 155 -2.67 4.57 4.67
C GLY A 155 -3.67 5.56 4.08
N ILE A 156 -3.26 6.62 3.34
CA ILE A 156 -4.16 7.67 2.77
C ILE A 156 -5.11 7.14 1.70
N ALA A 157 -4.69 6.16 0.93
CA ALA A 157 -5.31 5.83 -0.36
C ALA A 157 -6.74 5.29 -0.27
N ARG A 158 -7.18 4.72 0.88
CA ARG A 158 -8.53 4.12 0.96
C ARG A 158 -9.64 5.14 0.77
N ALA A 159 -9.50 6.33 1.36
CA ALA A 159 -10.51 7.39 1.24
C ALA A 159 -10.59 8.01 -0.14
N VAL A 160 -9.43 8.07 -0.82
CA VAL A 160 -9.28 8.72 -2.12
C VAL A 160 -9.63 7.78 -3.26
N ALA A 161 -9.20 6.52 -3.19
CA ALA A 161 -9.52 5.54 -4.21
C ALA A 161 -11.03 5.29 -4.32
N GLU A 162 -11.74 5.18 -3.20
CA GLU A 162 -13.21 5.04 -3.18
C GLU A 162 -13.91 6.28 -3.74
N ALA A 163 -13.43 7.49 -3.44
CA ALA A 163 -13.97 8.74 -3.98
C ALA A 163 -13.54 9.01 -5.43
N GLN A 164 -12.33 8.62 -5.81
CA GLN A 164 -11.77 8.88 -7.15
C GLN A 164 -12.26 7.91 -8.22
N MET A 165 -12.70 6.72 -7.89
CA MET A 165 -13.36 5.83 -8.87
C MET A 165 -14.71 6.37 -9.32
N THR A 166 -15.29 7.32 -8.58
CA THR A 166 -16.63 7.89 -8.86
C THR A 166 -16.61 9.30 -9.44
N LEU A 167 -15.46 10.01 -9.43
CA LEU A 167 -15.39 11.40 -9.92
C LEU A 167 -14.69 11.49 -11.28
N PRO A 168 -15.37 12.01 -12.34
CA PRO A 168 -14.73 12.32 -13.61
C PRO A 168 -13.67 13.41 -13.42
N GLY A 169 -12.42 13.15 -13.85
CA GLY A 169 -11.34 14.15 -13.88
C GLY A 169 -10.30 14.04 -12.78
N THR A 170 -10.35 13.04 -11.92
CA THR A 170 -9.30 12.80 -10.92
C THR A 170 -8.05 12.15 -11.53
N THR A 171 -6.89 12.61 -11.07
CA THR A 171 -5.56 12.24 -11.58
C THR A 171 -5.38 10.73 -11.65
N LEU A 172 -5.27 10.20 -12.86
CA LEU A 172 -4.98 8.81 -13.23
C LEU A 172 -3.71 8.22 -12.55
N GLY A 173 -2.91 9.05 -11.83
CA GLY A 173 -1.57 8.71 -11.38
C GLY A 173 -1.48 7.44 -10.52
N SER A 174 -2.31 7.29 -9.48
CA SER A 174 -2.22 6.15 -8.55
C SER A 174 -2.74 4.84 -9.12
N VAL A 175 -3.77 4.88 -10.00
CA VAL A 175 -4.38 3.68 -10.60
C VAL A 175 -3.38 2.84 -11.37
N HIS A 176 -2.33 3.44 -11.92
CA HIS A 176 -1.25 2.74 -12.62
C HIS A 176 -0.45 1.77 -11.75
N TYR A 177 -0.50 1.95 -10.42
CA TYR A 177 0.24 1.11 -9.45
C TYR A 177 -0.67 0.17 -8.65
N PHE A 178 -1.99 0.17 -8.88
CA PHE A 178 -2.92 -0.71 -8.18
C PHE A 178 -2.62 -2.18 -8.49
N SER A 179 -2.79 -3.02 -7.50
CA SER A 179 -2.75 -4.47 -7.68
C SER A 179 -4.00 -4.98 -8.42
N PRO A 180 -3.99 -6.21 -8.96
CA PRO A 180 -5.17 -6.82 -9.58
C PRO A 180 -6.40 -6.83 -8.68
N GLU A 181 -6.24 -7.15 -7.40
CA GLU A 181 -7.30 -7.14 -6.39
C GLU A 181 -7.86 -5.73 -6.14
N GLN A 182 -7.00 -4.70 -6.09
CA GLN A 182 -7.46 -3.31 -6.00
C GLN A 182 -8.22 -2.87 -7.27
N ALA A 183 -7.76 -3.31 -8.44
CA ALA A 183 -8.46 -3.02 -9.71
C ALA A 183 -9.85 -3.69 -9.78
N ARG A 184 -10.06 -4.81 -9.08
CA ARG A 184 -11.38 -5.47 -8.91
C ARG A 184 -12.23 -4.83 -7.81
N GLY A 185 -11.72 -3.84 -7.07
CA GLY A 185 -12.42 -3.24 -5.93
C GLY A 185 -12.32 -4.06 -4.64
N GLU A 186 -11.45 -5.06 -4.59
CA GLU A 186 -11.21 -5.90 -3.43
C GLU A 186 -10.32 -5.20 -2.40
N GLN A 187 -10.27 -5.73 -1.18
CA GLN A 187 -9.47 -5.14 -0.11
C GLN A 187 -7.97 -5.34 -0.37
N ALA A 188 -7.20 -4.25 -0.31
CA ALA A 188 -5.75 -4.30 -0.39
C ALA A 188 -5.15 -5.02 0.82
N THR A 189 -4.14 -5.85 0.56
CA THR A 189 -3.42 -6.66 1.53
C THR A 189 -1.90 -6.35 1.46
N PRO A 190 -1.05 -6.89 2.34
CA PRO A 190 0.40 -6.81 2.19
C PRO A 190 0.91 -7.28 0.82
N ALA A 191 0.25 -8.26 0.19
CA ALA A 191 0.58 -8.73 -1.15
C ALA A 191 0.27 -7.69 -2.24
N SER A 192 -0.69 -6.77 -2.00
CA SER A 192 -0.97 -5.65 -2.90
C SER A 192 0.19 -4.66 -2.94
N ASP A 193 0.79 -4.34 -1.78
CA ASP A 193 1.95 -3.46 -1.70
C ASP A 193 3.17 -4.07 -2.40
N ILE A 194 3.35 -5.41 -2.29
CA ILE A 194 4.42 -6.14 -2.99
C ILE A 194 4.24 -6.03 -4.51
N PHE A 195 3.01 -6.16 -5.02
CA PHE A 195 2.71 -6.00 -6.44
C PHE A 195 3.01 -4.58 -6.92
N SER A 196 2.54 -3.57 -6.19
CA SER A 196 2.79 -2.16 -6.50
C SER A 196 4.28 -1.83 -6.49
N LEU A 197 5.04 -2.42 -5.55
CA LEU A 197 6.49 -2.28 -5.50
C LEU A 197 7.19 -3.00 -6.66
N GLY A 198 6.62 -4.11 -7.18
CA GLY A 198 7.03 -4.74 -8.42
C GLY A 198 6.87 -3.79 -9.62
N ILE A 199 5.72 -3.09 -9.74
CA ILE A 199 5.55 -2.07 -10.80
C ILE A 199 6.64 -0.99 -10.70
N VAL A 200 6.97 -0.55 -9.48
CA VAL A 200 8.05 0.43 -9.27
C VAL A 200 9.41 -0.14 -9.72
N LEU A 201 9.72 -1.40 -9.39
CA LEU A 201 10.97 -2.05 -9.83
C LEU A 201 11.04 -2.13 -11.36
N TYR A 202 9.96 -2.59 -11.99
CA TYR A 202 9.87 -2.65 -13.45
C TYR A 202 10.14 -1.27 -14.10
N GLU A 203 9.48 -0.23 -13.58
CA GLU A 203 9.64 1.13 -14.10
C GLU A 203 11.06 1.66 -13.88
N LEU A 204 11.69 1.38 -12.73
CA LEU A 204 13.10 1.71 -12.50
C LEU A 204 14.04 0.99 -13.46
N LEU A 205 13.73 -0.26 -13.80
CA LEU A 205 14.56 -1.07 -14.71
C LEU A 205 14.41 -0.67 -16.18
N THR A 206 13.19 -0.28 -16.60
CA THR A 206 12.87 -0.10 -18.03
C THR A 206 12.64 1.37 -18.42
N GLY A 207 12.38 2.26 -17.47
CA GLY A 207 11.98 3.66 -17.69
C GLY A 207 10.50 3.82 -18.07
N ARG A 208 9.71 2.74 -18.07
CA ARG A 208 8.27 2.74 -18.38
C ARG A 208 7.53 1.71 -17.53
N ARG A 209 6.23 1.90 -17.37
CA ARG A 209 5.38 0.98 -16.60
C ARG A 209 5.12 -0.32 -17.38
N PRO A 210 4.84 -1.43 -16.68
CA PRO A 210 4.59 -2.73 -17.33
C PRO A 210 3.28 -2.75 -18.14
N TRP A 211 2.29 -1.98 -17.73
CA TRP A 211 1.01 -1.82 -18.43
C TRP A 211 0.70 -0.34 -18.63
N GLU A 212 0.34 -0.01 -19.85
CA GLU A 212 -0.02 1.33 -20.29
C GLU A 212 -1.38 1.29 -21.00
N GLY A 213 -2.08 2.41 -21.05
CA GLY A 213 -3.38 2.56 -21.71
C GLY A 213 -3.93 3.98 -21.54
N ASP A 214 -4.79 4.38 -22.44
CA ASP A 214 -5.35 5.74 -22.49
C ASP A 214 -6.33 6.03 -21.35
N THR A 215 -6.84 4.98 -20.70
CA THR A 215 -7.78 5.09 -19.57
C THR A 215 -7.36 4.18 -18.41
N ALA A 216 -7.81 4.52 -17.22
CA ALA A 216 -7.64 3.66 -16.03
C ALA A 216 -8.21 2.25 -16.24
N ALA A 217 -9.35 2.15 -16.90
CA ALA A 217 -9.99 0.88 -17.25
C ALA A 217 -9.13 0.05 -18.22
N ALA A 218 -8.53 0.68 -19.24
CA ALA A 218 -7.64 -0.02 -20.18
C ALA A 218 -6.41 -0.58 -19.48
N VAL A 219 -5.78 0.19 -18.58
CA VAL A 219 -4.65 -0.27 -17.76
C VAL A 219 -5.06 -1.43 -16.84
N ALA A 220 -6.22 -1.33 -16.17
CA ALA A 220 -6.75 -2.38 -15.32
C ALA A 220 -7.00 -3.68 -16.12
N MET A 221 -7.63 -3.58 -17.29
CA MET A 221 -7.88 -4.73 -18.15
C MET A 221 -6.58 -5.38 -18.67
N ALA A 222 -5.60 -4.59 -19.10
CA ALA A 222 -4.31 -5.09 -19.54
C ALA A 222 -3.59 -5.88 -18.42
N ARG A 223 -3.70 -5.40 -17.18
CA ARG A 223 -3.14 -6.05 -15.98
C ARG A 223 -3.84 -7.34 -15.61
N LEU A 224 -5.17 -7.39 -15.74
CA LEU A 224 -5.98 -8.55 -15.38
C LEU A 224 -5.94 -9.67 -16.44
N ALA A 225 -5.82 -9.33 -17.71
CA ALA A 225 -5.95 -10.26 -18.83
C ALA A 225 -4.63 -10.63 -19.51
N GLY A 226 -3.59 -9.80 -19.33
CA GLY A 226 -2.31 -9.99 -20.00
C GLY A 226 -1.29 -10.78 -19.19
N PRO A 227 -0.29 -11.36 -19.87
CA PRO A 227 0.86 -11.93 -19.18
C PRO A 227 1.66 -10.84 -18.48
N VAL A 228 2.37 -11.22 -17.39
CA VAL A 228 3.32 -10.32 -16.73
C VAL A 228 4.46 -10.00 -17.72
N PRO A 229 4.69 -8.73 -18.08
CA PRO A 229 5.76 -8.37 -19.01
C PRO A 229 7.14 -8.66 -18.41
N ASP A 230 8.05 -9.22 -19.21
CA ASP A 230 9.42 -9.44 -18.78
C ASP A 230 10.25 -8.16 -19.02
N PRO A 231 10.82 -7.52 -17.97
CA PRO A 231 11.60 -6.30 -18.14
C PRO A 231 12.85 -6.52 -19.01
N ALA A 232 13.39 -7.74 -19.06
CA ALA A 232 14.57 -8.08 -19.88
C ALA A 232 14.26 -8.06 -21.38
N THR A 233 13.00 -8.23 -21.80
CA THR A 233 12.59 -8.07 -23.21
C THR A 233 12.48 -6.61 -23.63
N VAL A 234 12.30 -5.72 -22.66
CA VAL A 234 12.11 -4.28 -22.88
C VAL A 234 13.44 -3.54 -22.92
N ARG A 235 14.38 -3.92 -22.06
CA ARG A 235 15.71 -3.32 -21.96
C ARG A 235 16.78 -4.39 -21.84
N ALA A 236 17.70 -4.38 -22.77
CA ALA A 236 18.89 -5.25 -22.69
C ALA A 236 19.76 -4.92 -21.48
N GLY A 237 20.44 -5.93 -20.93
CA GLY A 237 21.36 -5.76 -19.78
C GLY A 237 20.70 -5.84 -18.41
N ILE A 238 19.39 -6.13 -18.33
CA ILE A 238 18.76 -6.50 -17.06
C ILE A 238 19.12 -7.95 -16.73
N PRO A 239 19.72 -8.22 -15.55
CA PRO A 239 20.09 -9.58 -15.16
C PRO A 239 18.86 -10.50 -15.05
N PRO A 240 18.95 -11.77 -15.54
CA PRO A 240 17.82 -12.70 -15.53
C PRO A 240 17.23 -12.94 -14.14
N ASP A 241 18.06 -13.01 -13.10
CA ASP A 241 17.62 -13.19 -11.72
C ASP A 241 16.79 -12.00 -11.25
N LEU A 242 17.21 -10.77 -11.56
CA LEU A 242 16.45 -9.57 -11.19
C LEU A 242 15.13 -9.48 -11.97
N ALA A 243 15.11 -9.85 -13.23
CA ALA A 243 13.88 -9.96 -14.01
C ALA A 243 12.93 -11.02 -13.44
N ALA A 244 13.46 -12.15 -12.95
CA ALA A 244 12.65 -13.19 -12.30
C ALA A 244 12.09 -12.74 -10.94
N ILE A 245 12.86 -11.99 -10.14
CA ILE A 245 12.37 -11.38 -8.88
C ILE A 245 11.19 -10.45 -9.16
N ASP A 246 11.33 -9.59 -10.18
CA ASP A 246 10.30 -8.63 -10.57
C ASP A 246 9.03 -9.32 -11.06
N ARG A 247 9.15 -10.28 -12.00
CA ARG A 247 7.98 -11.04 -12.50
C ARG A 247 7.23 -11.75 -11.40
N ARG A 248 7.92 -12.30 -10.39
CA ARG A 248 7.25 -12.90 -9.24
C ARG A 248 6.49 -11.88 -8.40
N ALA A 249 7.05 -10.70 -8.17
CA ALA A 249 6.34 -9.62 -7.47
C ALA A 249 5.07 -9.21 -8.23
N LEU A 250 5.10 -9.25 -9.57
CA LEU A 250 4.01 -8.91 -10.49
C LEU A 250 3.05 -10.06 -10.79
N ALA A 251 3.13 -11.22 -10.12
CA ALA A 251 2.19 -12.32 -10.32
C ALA A 251 0.75 -11.85 -10.07
N THR A 252 -0.19 -12.27 -10.94
CA THR A 252 -1.59 -11.85 -10.87
C THR A 252 -2.23 -12.29 -9.56
N GLU A 253 -2.02 -13.57 -9.19
CA GLU A 253 -2.57 -14.09 -7.96
C GLU A 253 -1.65 -13.78 -6.76
N PRO A 254 -2.21 -13.28 -5.63
CA PRO A 254 -1.41 -12.91 -4.45
C PRO A 254 -0.55 -14.05 -3.88
N VAL A 255 -1.02 -15.29 -3.99
CA VAL A 255 -0.31 -16.48 -3.48
C VAL A 255 0.94 -16.84 -4.27
N ASP A 256 1.03 -16.40 -5.54
CA ASP A 256 2.17 -16.66 -6.41
C ASP A 256 3.26 -15.58 -6.26
N ARG A 257 2.98 -14.51 -5.54
CA ARG A 257 3.93 -13.43 -5.23
C ARG A 257 4.90 -13.87 -4.14
N TRP A 258 5.76 -12.96 -3.72
CA TRP A 258 6.58 -13.12 -2.53
C TRP A 258 5.70 -13.19 -1.28
N GLY A 259 5.92 -14.17 -0.41
CA GLY A 259 5.07 -14.41 0.78
C GLY A 259 5.06 -13.24 1.79
N SER A 260 6.06 -12.35 1.72
CA SER A 260 6.13 -11.11 2.51
C SER A 260 7.03 -10.08 1.83
N ALA A 261 6.93 -8.82 2.22
CA ALA A 261 7.85 -7.79 1.78
C ALA A 261 9.30 -8.06 2.26
N ALA A 262 9.47 -8.76 3.39
CA ALA A 262 10.78 -9.22 3.83
C ALA A 262 11.39 -10.25 2.87
N ASN A 263 10.59 -11.17 2.32
CA ASN A 263 11.07 -12.16 1.35
C ASN A 263 11.52 -11.48 0.04
N LEU A 264 10.77 -10.47 -0.42
CA LEU A 264 11.17 -9.66 -1.58
C LEU A 264 12.49 -8.91 -1.29
N ALA A 265 12.62 -8.27 -0.12
CA ALA A 265 13.85 -7.59 0.29
C ALA A 265 15.04 -8.56 0.31
N ALA A 266 14.89 -9.72 0.93
CA ALA A 266 15.93 -10.74 1.00
C ALA A 266 16.35 -11.26 -0.39
N ALA A 267 15.40 -11.45 -1.30
CA ALA A 267 15.72 -11.85 -2.68
C ALA A 267 16.54 -10.78 -3.43
N LEU A 268 16.19 -9.51 -3.27
CA LEU A 268 16.94 -8.40 -3.86
C LEU A 268 18.33 -8.24 -3.23
N GLU A 269 18.46 -8.46 -1.93
CA GLU A 269 19.75 -8.44 -1.21
C GLU A 269 20.65 -9.62 -1.62
N ALA A 270 20.08 -10.82 -1.81
CA ALA A 270 20.79 -11.95 -2.37
C ALA A 270 21.32 -11.66 -3.78
N PHE A 271 20.48 -11.07 -4.65
CA PHE A 271 20.91 -10.58 -5.95
C PHE A 271 22.07 -9.56 -5.84
N LEU A 272 21.98 -8.59 -4.93
CA LEU A 272 23.02 -7.56 -4.73
C LEU A 272 24.34 -8.14 -4.24
N SER A 273 24.30 -9.16 -3.39
CA SER A 273 25.49 -9.85 -2.87
C SER A 273 26.04 -10.94 -3.78
N GLY A 274 25.29 -11.32 -4.85
CA GLY A 274 25.63 -12.45 -5.71
C GLY A 274 25.38 -13.81 -5.07
N ALA A 275 24.57 -13.87 -3.99
CA ALA A 275 24.16 -15.10 -3.34
C ALA A 275 23.03 -15.78 -4.12
N ALA A 276 22.86 -17.10 -3.90
CA ALA A 276 21.72 -17.83 -4.44
C ALA A 276 20.40 -17.28 -3.86
N ILE A 277 19.37 -17.19 -4.70
CA ILE A 277 18.03 -16.75 -4.34
C ILE A 277 17.17 -17.98 -4.08
N PRO A 278 16.94 -18.37 -2.80
CA PRO A 278 16.39 -19.71 -2.46
C PRO A 278 15.01 -20.00 -3.10
N GLU A 279 14.16 -19.01 -3.15
CA GLU A 279 12.80 -19.17 -3.66
C GLU A 279 12.69 -19.18 -5.19
N LEU A 280 13.71 -18.72 -5.93
CA LEU A 280 13.76 -18.84 -7.40
C LEU A 280 14.27 -20.21 -7.84
N GLY A 281 15.12 -20.87 -7.06
CA GLY A 281 15.61 -22.21 -7.33
C GLY A 281 14.51 -23.29 -7.31
N ALA A 282 13.44 -23.11 -6.53
CA ALA A 282 12.33 -24.03 -6.44
C ALA A 282 11.41 -24.01 -7.69
N ILE A 283 11.37 -22.93 -8.44
CA ILE A 283 10.54 -22.79 -9.66
C ILE A 283 11.26 -23.34 -10.89
N GLY A 284 12.61 -23.39 -10.91
CA GLY A 284 13.45 -23.87 -12.02
C GLY A 284 13.63 -25.38 -12.09
N GLY A 285 13.16 -26.14 -11.08
CA GLY A 285 13.38 -27.58 -10.94
C GLY A 285 12.47 -28.51 -11.76
N ALA A 286 11.55 -27.99 -12.56
CA ALA A 286 10.54 -28.84 -13.24
C ALA A 286 10.79 -29.10 -14.73
N THR A 287 11.94 -28.73 -15.30
CA THR A 287 12.22 -29.04 -16.75
C THR A 287 13.70 -29.33 -17.02
N THR A 288 14.23 -30.38 -16.41
CA THR A 288 15.34 -31.13 -17.01
C THR A 288 14.97 -32.60 -17.04
N VAL A 289 14.18 -32.98 -18.07
CA VAL A 289 14.07 -34.36 -18.51
C VAL A 289 15.46 -34.78 -18.98
N GLY A 290 15.99 -35.74 -18.25
CA GLY A 290 17.33 -36.31 -18.49
C GLY A 290 17.50 -36.82 -19.89
N ARG A 291 18.70 -36.56 -20.41
CA ARG A 291 19.26 -37.31 -21.52
C ARG A 291 20.48 -38.04 -21.00
N GLY A 292 20.35 -39.37 -21.03
CA GLY A 292 21.12 -40.45 -20.53
C GLY A 292 22.63 -40.35 -20.52
N ALA A 293 23.20 -41.05 -19.53
CA ALA A 293 24.41 -41.81 -19.69
C ALA A 293 24.27 -43.10 -18.91
N ALA A 294 24.23 -44.19 -19.66
CA ALA A 294 24.41 -45.55 -19.17
C ALA A 294 25.84 -45.75 -18.69
N GLY A 295 26.05 -46.51 -17.63
CA GLY A 295 27.34 -47.13 -17.39
C GLY A 295 27.65 -47.49 -15.93
N ALA A 296 27.64 -48.81 -15.69
CA ALA A 296 28.46 -49.59 -14.78
C ALA A 296 27.99 -49.79 -13.34
N ALA A 297 27.54 -51.07 -13.16
CA ALA A 297 27.40 -51.76 -11.90
C ALA A 297 28.71 -51.97 -11.16
N ALA A 298 28.72 -51.93 -9.84
CA ALA A 298 29.55 -52.77 -8.99
C ALA A 298 28.95 -52.86 -7.57
N ALA A 299 28.93 -54.12 -7.12
CA ALA A 299 28.39 -54.58 -5.85
C ALA A 299 29.22 -54.12 -4.61
N GLY A 300 28.58 -54.05 -3.47
CA GLY A 300 29.26 -53.90 -2.18
C GLY A 300 28.24 -54.05 -1.00
N ALA A 301 28.30 -55.19 -0.39
CA ALA A 301 27.46 -55.62 0.72
C ALA A 301 27.74 -54.92 2.05
N GLY A 302 26.69 -54.72 2.88
CA GLY A 302 26.68 -54.98 4.31
C GLY A 302 27.24 -53.92 5.26
N LEU A 303 26.36 -53.45 6.12
CA LEU A 303 26.46 -53.68 7.56
C LEU A 303 25.32 -52.88 8.25
N ALA A 304 24.48 -53.70 8.93
CA ALA A 304 23.46 -53.17 9.86
C ALA A 304 24.15 -52.57 11.09
N ALA A 305 23.76 -51.37 11.49
CA ALA A 305 24.07 -50.82 12.79
C ALA A 305 22.79 -50.45 13.52
N THR A 306 22.57 -51.19 14.59
CA THR A 306 21.52 -51.10 15.58
C THR A 306 21.48 -49.76 16.26
N ALA A 307 20.34 -49.08 16.25
CA ALA A 307 20.07 -47.91 17.07
C ALA A 307 19.68 -48.32 18.49
N ARG A 308 20.40 -47.84 19.49
CA ARG A 308 20.04 -47.91 20.91
C ARG A 308 19.06 -46.80 21.27
N PRO A 309 18.05 -47.09 22.13
CA PRO A 309 17.09 -46.10 22.57
C PRO A 309 17.70 -45.21 23.69
N ASN A 310 17.42 -43.93 23.61
CA ASN A 310 17.80 -42.94 24.64
C ASN A 310 16.70 -42.91 25.72
N PRO A 311 16.97 -43.19 27.03
CA PRO A 311 16.01 -43.06 28.10
C PRO A 311 16.11 -41.68 28.75
N GLY A 312 15.09 -40.81 28.53
CA GLY A 312 15.07 -39.51 29.20
C GLY A 312 13.96 -38.57 28.75
N ALA A 313 12.75 -39.09 28.55
CA ALA A 313 11.60 -38.22 28.42
C ALA A 313 10.78 -38.28 29.70
N VAL A 314 10.79 -37.23 30.49
CA VAL A 314 9.90 -37.02 31.65
C VAL A 314 8.62 -36.34 31.14
N PRO A 315 7.43 -36.86 31.47
CA PRO A 315 6.17 -36.23 31.13
C PRO A 315 5.89 -35.04 32.03
N TYR A 316 5.71 -33.87 31.49
CA TYR A 316 5.16 -32.72 32.21
C TYR A 316 3.67 -32.94 32.46
N ALA A 317 3.34 -33.11 33.74
CA ALA A 317 1.99 -33.12 34.26
C ALA A 317 1.35 -31.71 34.09
N ARG A 318 0.19 -31.67 33.48
CA ARG A 318 -0.79 -30.59 33.67
C ARG A 318 -1.41 -30.81 35.03
N ASP A 319 -1.28 -29.82 35.91
CA ASP A 319 -2.31 -29.47 36.87
C ASP A 319 -1.88 -28.28 37.76
N ALA A 320 -2.88 -27.42 38.02
CA ALA A 320 -3.00 -26.47 39.12
C ALA A 320 -2.20 -25.16 39.02
N TYR A 321 -2.88 -24.11 38.54
CA TYR A 321 -2.90 -22.81 39.25
C TYR A 321 -4.21 -22.07 38.85
N ALA A 322 -5.30 -22.38 39.55
CA ALA A 322 -6.42 -21.48 39.79
C ALA A 322 -6.08 -20.82 41.16
N ASP A 323 -5.99 -19.49 41.14
CA ASP A 323 -6.27 -18.52 42.20
C ASP A 323 -5.29 -17.32 42.10
N GLY A 324 -5.72 -16.31 41.31
CA GLY A 324 -5.17 -14.96 41.36
C GLY A 324 -6.14 -14.03 42.10
N PRO A 325 -5.65 -13.04 42.87
CA PRO A 325 -6.46 -12.17 43.73
C PRO A 325 -7.39 -11.23 42.89
N PRO A 326 -8.53 -10.79 43.48
CA PRO A 326 -9.56 -10.04 42.73
C PRO A 326 -9.10 -8.63 42.35
N ASN A 327 -9.31 -8.31 41.08
CA ASN A 327 -9.09 -6.98 40.48
C ASN A 327 -10.11 -5.97 41.02
N ARG A 328 -9.64 -4.95 41.77
CA ARG A 328 -10.45 -3.90 42.42
C ARG A 328 -10.71 -2.67 41.56
N TYR A 329 -10.89 -2.80 40.25
CA TYR A 329 -11.32 -1.67 39.42
C TYR A 329 -12.27 -2.14 38.33
N ALA A 330 -13.59 -2.19 38.69
CA ALA A 330 -14.69 -2.20 37.74
C ALA A 330 -15.52 -0.92 37.92
N PRO A 331 -15.79 -0.14 36.86
CA PRO A 331 -16.73 0.99 36.95
C PRO A 331 -18.17 0.50 37.04
N PRO A 332 -19.10 1.27 37.69
CA PRO A 332 -20.46 0.85 37.95
C PRO A 332 -21.28 0.75 36.65
N GLY A 333 -21.97 -0.36 36.50
CA GLY A 333 -22.88 -0.66 35.41
C GLY A 333 -24.03 0.29 35.30
N ARG A 334 -24.25 0.80 34.10
CA ARG A 334 -25.43 1.58 33.73
C ARG A 334 -26.61 0.61 33.52
N ALA A 335 -27.65 0.76 34.31
CA ALA A 335 -28.89 0.00 34.21
C ALA A 335 -29.60 0.30 32.88
N VAL A 336 -30.03 -0.76 32.20
CA VAL A 336 -30.92 -0.71 31.03
C VAL A 336 -32.37 -0.77 31.55
N PRO A 337 -33.27 0.18 31.18
CA PRO A 337 -34.68 0.09 31.53
C PRO A 337 -35.42 -0.91 30.62
N PRO A 338 -36.48 -1.56 31.10
CA PRO A 338 -37.22 -2.58 30.38
C PRO A 338 -38.09 -2.00 29.26
N ALA A 339 -38.21 -2.74 28.16
CA ALA A 339 -39.09 -2.45 27.05
C ALA A 339 -40.57 -2.50 27.48
N SER A 340 -41.31 -1.40 27.27
CA SER A 340 -42.77 -1.36 27.42
C SER A 340 -43.45 -1.66 26.09
N ASN A 341 -44.21 -2.75 26.10
CA ASN A 341 -45.24 -3.08 25.12
C ASN A 341 -46.31 -2.01 25.12
N ARG A 342 -46.63 -1.42 23.99
CA ARG A 342 -47.96 -0.83 23.75
C ARG A 342 -48.44 -1.26 22.37
N ARG A 343 -49.49 -2.05 22.44
CA ARG A 343 -50.46 -2.33 21.36
C ARG A 343 -51.50 -1.21 21.34
N ASP A 344 -52.04 -1.02 20.14
CA ASP A 344 -53.36 -0.55 19.75
C ASP A 344 -53.70 0.92 19.99
N ALA A 345 -53.88 1.65 18.88
CA ALA A 345 -55.13 2.36 18.59
C ALA A 345 -55.18 2.69 17.07
N ARG A 346 -56.20 2.11 16.42
CA ARG A 346 -56.77 2.59 15.16
C ARG A 346 -57.52 3.91 15.47
N ASP A 347 -57.47 4.88 14.54
CA ASP A 347 -58.64 5.38 13.80
C ASP A 347 -58.33 6.66 13.03
N SER A 348 -58.88 6.62 11.81
CA SER A 348 -59.59 7.65 11.03
C SER A 348 -58.87 8.88 10.45
N MET A 349 -58.98 8.92 9.11
CA MET A 349 -59.45 10.02 8.24
C MET A 349 -58.63 11.32 8.27
N ASP A 350 -58.18 11.88 7.19
CA ASP A 350 -58.85 12.38 6.01
C ASP A 350 -57.83 12.80 4.92
N ASP A 351 -58.32 12.80 3.71
CA ASP A 351 -57.86 13.29 2.45
C ASP A 351 -57.02 14.57 2.47
N ASP A 352 -55.96 14.57 1.63
CA ASP A 352 -55.73 15.63 0.64
C ASP A 352 -54.48 15.24 -0.24
N GLU A 353 -54.73 14.92 -1.53
CA GLU A 353 -53.75 15.03 -2.59
C GLU A 353 -53.56 16.50 -2.97
N PRO A 354 -52.38 16.92 -3.46
CA PRO A 354 -52.26 17.09 -4.87
C PRO A 354 -50.96 16.64 -5.53
N GLU A 355 -51.14 15.95 -6.62
CA GLU A 355 -50.48 15.97 -7.94
C GLU A 355 -49.02 16.46 -8.11
N GLY A 356 -48.21 15.61 -8.76
CA GLY A 356 -47.17 16.07 -9.68
C GLY A 356 -45.73 15.66 -9.38
N GLY A 357 -45.41 14.39 -9.52
CA GLY A 357 -44.01 13.94 -9.53
C GLY A 357 -43.77 12.92 -10.62
N THR A 358 -43.13 13.33 -11.70
CA THR A 358 -42.76 12.50 -12.84
C THR A 358 -41.81 11.37 -12.44
N SER A 359 -42.14 10.14 -12.81
CA SER A 359 -41.40 8.92 -12.50
C SER A 359 -40.01 8.89 -13.15
N PRO A 360 -39.01 8.21 -12.53
CA PRO A 360 -37.63 8.12 -13.02
C PRO A 360 -37.48 7.38 -14.37
N ALA A 361 -38.53 6.74 -14.87
CA ALA A 361 -38.53 6.05 -16.16
C ALA A 361 -38.49 7.00 -17.39
N VAL A 362 -38.86 8.27 -17.25
CA VAL A 362 -38.87 9.24 -18.35
C VAL A 362 -37.45 9.80 -18.63
N TRP A 363 -36.56 9.78 -17.65
CA TRP A 363 -35.17 10.25 -17.82
C TRP A 363 -34.26 9.22 -18.53
N ALA A 364 -34.54 7.94 -18.41
CA ALA A 364 -33.78 6.90 -19.10
C ALA A 364 -33.99 6.87 -20.61
N ALA A 365 -35.19 7.25 -21.10
CA ALA A 365 -35.50 7.30 -22.52
C ALA A 365 -34.84 8.50 -23.24
N GLY A 366 -34.63 9.62 -22.55
CA GLY A 366 -33.99 10.82 -23.09
C GLY A 366 -32.50 10.66 -23.38
N ILE A 367 -31.80 9.90 -22.56
CA ILE A 367 -30.33 9.68 -22.69
C ILE A 367 -30.02 8.72 -23.85
N ILE A 368 -30.87 7.71 -24.07
CA ILE A 368 -30.67 6.74 -25.16
C ILE A 368 -30.91 7.41 -26.54
N ALA A 369 -31.84 8.36 -26.63
CA ALA A 369 -32.08 9.10 -27.87
C ALA A 369 -30.94 10.06 -28.24
N LEU A 370 -30.20 10.60 -27.26
CA LEU A 370 -29.10 11.54 -27.50
C LEU A 370 -27.81 10.81 -27.95
N VAL A 371 -27.62 9.57 -27.54
CA VAL A 371 -26.45 8.74 -27.94
C VAL A 371 -26.61 8.23 -29.40
N ILE A 372 -27.83 7.99 -29.87
CA ILE A 372 -28.08 7.54 -31.25
C ILE A 372 -27.93 8.69 -32.23
N LEU A 373 -28.19 9.94 -31.82
CA LEU A 373 -28.05 11.10 -32.72
C LEU A 373 -26.62 11.60 -32.91
N ALA A 374 -25.70 11.19 -32.02
CA ALA A 374 -24.28 11.53 -32.11
C ALA A 374 -23.43 10.49 -32.89
N ALA A 375 -24.03 9.39 -33.32
CA ALA A 375 -23.37 8.30 -34.04
C ALA A 375 -23.85 8.18 -35.54
N ALA A 376 -24.65 9.13 -36.02
CA ALA A 376 -25.04 9.31 -37.42
C ALA A 376 -24.46 10.61 -37.97
#